data_a5969917ab14593b6c0bb0ed3b28daa9
#
_entry.id   a5969917ab14593b6c0bb0ed3b28daa9
#
_cell.length_a   1.000
_cell.length_b   1.000
_cell.length_c   1.000
_cell.angle_alpha   90.00
_cell.angle_beta   90.00
_cell.angle_gamma   90.00
#
_symmetry.space_group_name_H-M   'P 1'
#
loop_
_entity.id
_entity.type
_entity.pdbx_description
1 polymer ?
#
loop_
_entity_poly.entity_id
_entity_poly.type
_entity_poly.pdbx_seq_one_letter_code
_entity_poly.pdbx_strand_id
1 'polypeptide(L)'
;CQATHGSHLNDELAILEVVDANNNPVPNGTPGSKVLLTNLYNLAQPIIRYEIDDIVTISAEPCKCGSLLPLIAAVEGRTKDQFWVNVNGDIRDLPYYVFLLALHTETDLAEHQFLQTGSSCALPRFLGRPYRSRSCAA
;
A
#
# COMPACT_ATOMS: atom_id res chain seq x y z
N CYS A 1 -1.35 -17.44 -2.73
CA CYS A 1 -1.20 -18.68 -3.51
C CYS A 1 0.17 -19.33 -3.25
N GLN A 2 0.23 -20.62 -2.96
CA GLN A 2 1.52 -21.30 -2.68
C GLN A 2 2.40 -21.48 -3.93
N ALA A 3 1.81 -21.48 -5.13
CA ALA A 3 2.56 -21.64 -6.38
C ALA A 3 3.19 -20.32 -6.89
N THR A 4 2.75 -19.19 -6.35
CA THR A 4 3.23 -17.84 -6.69
C THR A 4 3.14 -16.96 -5.45
N HIS A 5 3.95 -15.91 -5.38
CA HIS A 5 3.92 -14.97 -4.25
C HIS A 5 2.74 -13.98 -4.27
N GLY A 6 1.68 -14.25 -5.03
CA GLY A 6 0.49 -13.41 -5.14
C GLY A 6 -0.72 -13.98 -4.40
N SER A 7 -1.81 -13.22 -4.40
CA SER A 7 -3.09 -13.60 -3.83
C SER A 7 -4.16 -13.66 -4.91
N HIS A 8 -5.01 -14.70 -4.89
CA HIS A 8 -6.16 -14.75 -5.78
C HIS A 8 -7.26 -13.82 -5.31
N LEU A 9 -7.80 -13.04 -6.23
CA LEU A 9 -9.01 -12.27 -6.00
C LEU A 9 -10.22 -13.21 -6.10
N ASN A 10 -11.08 -13.19 -5.08
CA ASN A 10 -12.38 -13.84 -5.19
C ASN A 10 -13.36 -12.90 -5.90
N ASP A 11 -13.43 -13.00 -7.22
CA ASP A 11 -14.23 -12.14 -8.09
C ASP A 11 -15.74 -12.45 -8.02
N GLU A 12 -16.14 -13.54 -7.36
CA GLU A 12 -17.55 -13.80 -7.01
C GLU A 12 -18.04 -12.92 -5.86
N LEU A 13 -17.14 -12.45 -4.99
CA LEU A 13 -17.48 -11.64 -3.81
C LEU A 13 -17.19 -10.15 -4.00
N ALA A 14 -16.23 -9.80 -4.87
CA ALA A 14 -15.81 -8.43 -5.07
C ALA A 14 -15.28 -8.20 -6.49
N ILE A 15 -15.62 -7.06 -7.06
CA ILE A 15 -14.99 -6.55 -8.28
C ILE A 15 -13.90 -5.58 -7.86
N LEU A 16 -12.69 -5.79 -8.34
CA LEU A 16 -11.54 -4.91 -8.13
C LEU A 16 -11.11 -4.34 -9.48
N GLU A 17 -11.27 -3.02 -9.64
CA GLU A 17 -10.82 -2.28 -10.82
C GLU A 17 -9.50 -1.58 -10.48
N VAL A 18 -8.43 -1.96 -11.15
CA VAL A 18 -7.13 -1.27 -11.01
C VAL A 18 -7.10 -0.12 -12.01
N VAL A 19 -6.91 1.11 -11.52
CA VAL A 19 -7.06 2.32 -12.31
C VAL A 19 -5.89 3.29 -12.13
N ASP A 20 -5.74 4.20 -13.09
CA ASP A 20 -4.83 5.34 -13.00
C ASP A 20 -5.42 6.46 -12.10
N ALA A 21 -4.70 7.57 -11.97
CA ALA A 21 -5.13 8.74 -11.19
C ALA A 21 -6.46 9.36 -11.72
N ASN A 22 -6.79 9.14 -13.00
CA ASN A 22 -7.97 9.67 -13.66
C ASN A 22 -9.15 8.68 -13.71
N ASN A 23 -9.06 7.56 -13.00
CA ASN A 23 -10.04 6.46 -13.01
C ASN A 23 -10.14 5.68 -14.33
N ASN A 24 -9.13 5.74 -15.21
CA ASN A 24 -9.08 4.89 -16.39
C ASN A 24 -8.48 3.53 -16.02
N PRO A 25 -9.04 2.40 -16.51
CA PRO A 25 -8.48 1.08 -16.28
C PRO A 25 -7.04 0.99 -16.79
N VAL A 26 -6.17 0.34 -16.02
CA VAL A 26 -4.81 0.03 -16.48
C VAL A 26 -4.71 -1.42 -16.95
N PRO A 27 -3.86 -1.74 -17.93
CA PRO A 27 -3.65 -3.11 -18.39
C PRO A 27 -3.10 -4.00 -17.27
N ASN A 28 -3.46 -5.28 -17.28
CA ASN A 28 -2.86 -6.27 -16.39
C ASN A 28 -1.33 -6.30 -16.59
N GLY A 29 -0.59 -6.49 -15.50
CA GLY A 29 0.86 -6.40 -15.46
C GLY A 29 1.39 -4.99 -15.21
N THR A 30 0.51 -3.97 -15.17
CA THR A 30 0.88 -2.58 -14.87
C THR A 30 0.37 -2.19 -13.49
N PRO A 31 1.18 -1.56 -12.63
CA PRO A 31 0.72 -1.03 -11.36
C PRO A 31 -0.29 0.09 -11.58
N GLY A 32 -1.40 0.05 -10.85
CA GLY A 32 -2.36 1.16 -10.79
C GLY A 32 -1.90 2.27 -9.86
N SER A 33 -2.60 3.40 -9.90
CA SER A 33 -2.43 4.46 -8.90
C SER A 33 -3.34 4.27 -7.69
N LYS A 34 -4.43 3.54 -7.89
CA LYS A 34 -5.46 3.22 -6.89
C LYS A 34 -6.34 2.09 -7.40
N VAL A 35 -7.21 1.58 -6.54
CA VAL A 35 -8.21 0.58 -6.90
C VAL A 35 -9.61 1.06 -6.56
N LEU A 36 -10.59 0.62 -7.36
CA LEU A 36 -12.02 0.82 -7.07
C LEU A 36 -12.62 -0.54 -6.72
N LEU A 37 -13.13 -0.64 -5.49
CA LEU A 37 -13.70 -1.87 -4.97
C LEU A 37 -15.24 -1.82 -5.00
N THR A 38 -15.86 -2.83 -5.61
CA THR A 38 -17.29 -3.07 -5.50
C THR A 38 -17.51 -4.38 -4.75
N ASN A 39 -18.22 -4.32 -3.63
CA ASN A 39 -18.57 -5.50 -2.85
C ASN A 39 -19.89 -6.08 -3.35
N LEU A 40 -19.90 -7.36 -3.74
CA LEU A 40 -21.06 -8.04 -4.27
C LEU A 40 -21.87 -8.80 -3.21
N TYR A 41 -21.29 -8.95 -2.03
CA TYR A 41 -21.86 -9.80 -0.97
C TYR A 41 -22.65 -8.99 0.08
N ASN A 42 -22.20 -7.79 0.45
CA ASN A 42 -22.81 -7.02 1.53
C ASN A 42 -23.96 -6.14 1.01
N LEU A 43 -25.17 -6.67 1.07
CA LEU A 43 -26.37 -5.94 0.64
C LEU A 43 -26.89 -4.94 1.68
N ALA A 44 -26.51 -5.09 2.94
CA ALA A 44 -26.94 -4.18 4.02
C ALA A 44 -26.21 -2.82 3.95
N GLN A 45 -24.97 -2.83 3.49
CA GLN A 45 -24.16 -1.63 3.24
C GLN A 45 -23.47 -1.79 1.89
N PRO A 46 -24.16 -1.46 0.79
CA PRO A 46 -23.57 -1.61 -0.54
C PRO A 46 -22.37 -0.68 -0.71
N ILE A 47 -21.26 -1.25 -1.12
CA ILE A 47 -20.03 -0.55 -1.48
C ILE A 47 -19.87 -0.71 -2.98
N ILE A 48 -19.97 0.40 -3.72
CA ILE A 48 -19.87 0.41 -5.18
C ILE A 48 -18.76 1.39 -5.58
N ARG A 49 -17.75 0.87 -6.30
CA ARG A 49 -16.59 1.63 -6.78
C ARG A 49 -15.94 2.49 -5.68
N TYR A 50 -15.82 1.92 -4.49
CA TYR A 50 -15.16 2.57 -3.37
C TYR A 50 -13.65 2.71 -3.66
N GLU A 51 -13.16 3.95 -3.61
CA GLU A 51 -11.77 4.26 -3.88
C GLU A 51 -10.88 3.87 -2.71
N ILE A 52 -9.84 3.08 -3.01
CA ILE A 52 -8.78 2.66 -2.08
C ILE A 52 -7.45 3.09 -2.70
N ASP A 53 -6.65 3.84 -1.96
CA ASP A 53 -5.38 4.39 -2.41
C ASP A 53 -4.23 3.34 -2.49
N ASP A 54 -4.56 2.06 -2.57
CA ASP A 54 -3.57 0.99 -2.67
C ASP A 54 -3.07 0.84 -4.12
N ILE A 55 -1.76 0.77 -4.28
CA ILE A 55 -1.10 0.47 -5.55
C ILE A 55 -1.10 -1.04 -5.73
N VAL A 56 -1.90 -1.52 -6.68
CA VAL A 56 -2.09 -2.94 -6.95
C VAL A 56 -1.70 -3.25 -8.39
N THR A 57 -1.08 -4.41 -8.58
CA THR A 57 -0.80 -4.97 -9.89
C THR A 57 -1.52 -6.31 -10.03
N ILE A 58 -2.43 -6.42 -11.01
CA ILE A 58 -3.01 -7.69 -11.42
C ILE A 58 -2.04 -8.36 -12.39
N SER A 59 -1.79 -9.66 -12.24
CA SER A 59 -0.92 -10.42 -13.14
C SER A 59 -1.47 -10.43 -14.57
N ALA A 60 -0.60 -10.22 -15.56
CA ALA A 60 -0.94 -10.40 -16.96
C ALA A 60 -1.05 -11.89 -17.34
N GLU A 61 -0.35 -12.75 -16.61
CA GLU A 61 -0.31 -14.18 -16.88
C GLU A 61 -1.19 -14.95 -15.88
N PRO A 62 -1.82 -16.04 -16.34
CA PRO A 62 -2.55 -16.94 -15.46
C PRO A 62 -1.66 -17.52 -14.35
N CYS A 63 -2.25 -17.79 -13.20
CA CYS A 63 -1.51 -18.41 -12.11
C CYS A 63 -1.11 -19.86 -12.43
N LYS A 64 0.14 -20.22 -12.14
CA LYS A 64 0.68 -21.58 -12.33
C LYS A 64 -0.02 -22.65 -11.49
N CYS A 65 -0.83 -22.27 -10.49
CA CYS A 65 -1.62 -23.21 -9.72
C CYS A 65 -2.85 -23.75 -10.46
N GLY A 66 -3.17 -23.23 -11.65
CA GLY A 66 -4.32 -23.62 -12.46
C GLY A 66 -5.63 -22.94 -12.06
N SER A 67 -5.64 -22.04 -11.08
CA SER A 67 -6.81 -21.24 -10.74
C SER A 67 -7.14 -20.25 -11.85
N LEU A 68 -8.43 -20.11 -12.17
CA LEU A 68 -8.95 -19.13 -13.13
C LEU A 68 -9.17 -17.75 -12.50
N LEU A 69 -9.10 -17.65 -11.16
CA LEU A 69 -9.29 -16.39 -10.46
C LEU A 69 -8.14 -15.43 -10.76
N PRO A 70 -8.43 -14.12 -10.92
CA PRO A 70 -7.41 -13.11 -11.12
C PRO A 70 -6.34 -13.16 -10.03
N LEU A 71 -5.08 -13.01 -10.41
CA LEU A 71 -3.95 -13.02 -9.49
C LEU A 71 -3.50 -11.59 -9.21
N ILE A 72 -3.59 -11.16 -7.98
CA ILE A 72 -2.93 -9.94 -7.48
C ILE A 72 -1.45 -10.31 -7.34
N ALA A 73 -0.62 -9.79 -8.24
CA ALA A 73 0.81 -10.08 -8.27
C ALA A 73 1.58 -9.26 -7.24
N ALA A 74 1.17 -8.02 -7.01
CA ALA A 74 1.80 -7.12 -6.02
C ALA A 74 0.78 -6.17 -5.40
N VAL A 75 1.03 -5.83 -4.14
CA VAL A 75 0.42 -4.70 -3.43
C VAL A 75 1.57 -3.90 -2.85
N GLU A 76 1.83 -2.71 -3.42
CA GLU A 76 3.01 -1.91 -3.10
C GLU A 76 2.78 -0.92 -1.94
N GLY A 77 1.57 -0.93 -1.36
CA GLY A 77 1.16 -0.01 -0.31
C GLY A 77 0.30 1.13 -0.85
N ARG A 78 0.17 2.20 -0.06
CA ARG A 78 -0.72 3.32 -0.39
C ARG A 78 0.05 4.48 -0.96
N THR A 79 -0.50 5.11 -1.99
CA THR A 79 0.08 6.29 -2.62
C THR A 79 0.29 7.44 -1.62
N LYS A 80 -0.60 7.59 -0.64
CA LYS A 80 -0.53 8.65 0.38
C LYS A 80 0.40 8.35 1.56
N ASP A 81 0.80 7.09 1.72
CA ASP A 81 1.62 6.62 2.84
C ASP A 81 3.08 6.35 2.40
N GLN A 82 3.50 6.87 1.25
CA GLN A 82 4.87 6.76 0.77
C GLN A 82 5.71 7.89 1.32
N PHE A 83 6.90 7.53 1.79
CA PHE A 83 7.95 8.47 2.20
C PHE A 83 9.06 8.46 1.15
N TRP A 84 9.71 9.60 0.99
CA TRP A 84 10.79 9.78 0.03
C TRP A 84 12.08 10.01 0.79
N VAL A 85 13.09 9.20 0.53
CA VAL A 85 14.41 9.37 1.16
C VAL A 85 15.47 9.61 0.09
N ASN A 86 16.38 10.53 0.38
CA ASN A 86 17.53 10.76 -0.47
C ASN A 86 18.68 9.86 0.02
N VAL A 87 19.10 8.94 -0.84
CA VAL A 87 20.24 8.05 -0.58
C VAL A 87 21.31 8.35 -1.61
N ASN A 88 22.37 9.04 -1.20
CA ASN A 88 23.50 9.42 -2.06
C ASN A 88 23.12 10.21 -3.33
N GLY A 89 22.09 11.05 -3.24
CA GLY A 89 21.61 11.85 -4.36
C GLY A 89 20.41 11.24 -5.12
N ASP A 90 20.13 9.97 -4.91
CA ASP A 90 18.95 9.29 -5.47
C ASP A 90 17.75 9.39 -4.53
N ILE A 91 16.61 9.82 -5.06
CA ILE A 91 15.36 9.81 -4.33
C ILE A 91 14.74 8.42 -4.47
N ARG A 92 14.48 7.78 -3.34
CA ARG A 92 13.84 6.45 -3.27
C ARG A 92 12.58 6.49 -2.43
N ASP A 93 11.60 5.71 -2.85
CA ASP A 93 10.38 5.47 -2.10
C ASP A 93 10.69 4.58 -0.91
N LEU A 94 10.18 4.97 0.24
CA LEU A 94 10.25 4.16 1.44
C LEU A 94 8.83 3.90 1.93
N PRO A 95 8.33 2.66 1.81
CA PRO A 95 6.99 2.32 2.28
C PRO A 95 6.86 2.53 3.79
N TYR A 96 5.72 3.02 4.26
CA TYR A 96 5.49 3.34 5.66
C TYR A 96 5.70 2.17 6.62
N TYR A 97 5.48 0.94 6.19
CA TYR A 97 5.65 -0.26 7.03
C TYR A 97 7.09 -0.45 7.52
N VAL A 98 8.09 0.13 6.83
CA VAL A 98 9.49 0.10 7.29
C VAL A 98 9.62 0.85 8.62
N PHE A 99 8.89 1.96 8.76
CA PHE A 99 8.84 2.70 10.03
C PHE A 99 8.08 1.92 11.10
N LEU A 100 6.99 1.22 10.73
CA LEU A 100 6.27 0.35 11.66
C LEU A 100 7.16 -0.76 12.19
N LEU A 101 7.95 -1.41 11.34
CA LEU A 101 8.89 -2.44 11.76
C LEU A 101 9.94 -1.89 12.72
N ALA A 102 10.47 -0.69 12.46
CA ALA A 102 11.42 -0.05 13.36
C ALA A 102 10.80 0.30 14.73
N LEU A 103 9.50 0.64 14.78
CA LEU A 103 8.80 0.95 16.02
C LEU A 103 8.31 -0.30 16.77
N HIS A 104 8.19 -1.43 16.10
CA HIS A 104 7.70 -2.67 16.74
C HIS A 104 8.59 -3.17 17.88
N THR A 105 9.82 -2.68 17.97
CA THR A 105 10.75 -2.96 19.06
C THR A 105 10.53 -2.06 20.28
N GLU A 106 9.74 -1.00 20.15
CA GLU A 106 9.48 -0.04 21.22
C GLU A 106 8.12 -0.34 21.88
N THR A 107 8.15 -0.87 23.08
CA THR A 107 6.94 -1.35 23.79
C THR A 107 6.07 -0.26 24.41
N ASP A 108 6.59 0.98 24.51
CA ASP A 108 5.93 2.09 25.21
C ASP A 108 5.12 3.02 24.29
N LEU A 109 4.94 2.66 23.01
CA LEU A 109 4.25 3.50 22.03
C LEU A 109 2.81 3.03 21.87
N ALA A 110 1.85 3.82 22.40
CA ALA A 110 0.42 3.56 22.23
C ALA A 110 -0.11 4.05 20.87
N GLU A 111 0.36 5.23 20.41
CA GLU A 111 -0.03 5.83 19.13
C GLU A 111 1.16 6.52 18.49
N HIS A 112 1.24 6.48 17.17
CA HIS A 112 2.31 7.13 16.42
C HIS A 112 1.79 7.72 15.11
N GLN A 113 2.41 8.81 14.68
CA GLN A 113 2.19 9.42 13.39
C GLN A 113 3.53 9.79 12.79
N PHE A 114 3.77 9.39 11.53
CA PHE A 114 4.94 9.82 10.78
C PHE A 114 4.60 11.03 9.95
N LEU A 115 5.45 12.04 9.98
CA LEU A 115 5.33 13.24 9.18
C LEU A 115 6.65 13.52 8.47
N GLN A 116 6.64 13.52 7.15
CA GLN A 116 7.79 13.95 6.36
C GLN A 116 7.73 15.47 6.17
N THR A 117 8.75 16.18 6.67
CA THR A 117 8.85 17.64 6.59
C THR A 117 9.88 18.14 5.58
N GLY A 118 10.54 17.23 4.87
CA GLY A 118 11.55 17.52 3.85
C GLY A 118 12.03 16.26 3.16
N SER A 119 12.96 16.39 2.22
CA SER A 119 13.49 15.26 1.43
C SER A 119 14.43 14.32 2.20
N SER A 120 14.80 14.65 3.43
CA SER A 120 15.88 13.98 4.15
C SER A 120 15.46 13.20 5.41
N CYS A 121 14.25 13.33 5.93
CA CYS A 121 13.86 12.58 7.13
C CYS A 121 12.36 12.51 7.34
N ALA A 122 11.84 11.33 7.65
CA ALA A 122 10.53 11.17 8.25
C ALA A 122 10.68 11.23 9.78
N LEU A 123 9.98 12.15 10.43
CA LEU A 123 10.00 12.29 11.88
C LEU A 123 8.73 11.69 12.48
N PRO A 124 8.83 10.75 13.42
CA PRO A 124 7.67 10.30 14.15
C PRO A 124 7.17 11.42 15.05
N ARG A 125 5.88 11.73 14.99
CA ARG A 125 5.21 12.62 15.93
C ARG A 125 4.40 11.78 16.90
N PHE A 126 4.74 11.86 18.18
CA PHE A 126 4.02 11.18 19.25
C PHE A 126 2.93 12.09 19.80
N LEU A 127 1.69 11.62 19.80
CA LEU A 127 0.59 12.30 20.48
C LEU A 127 0.74 11.98 21.98
N GLY A 128 1.27 12.94 22.76
CA GLY A 128 1.24 12.86 24.22
C GLY A 128 2.53 13.13 25.00
N ARG A 129 3.71 13.20 24.38
CA ARG A 129 4.95 13.66 25.05
C ARG A 129 5.89 14.38 24.10
N PRO A 130 6.65 15.40 24.56
CA PRO A 130 7.63 16.06 23.71
C PRO A 130 8.77 15.10 23.36
N TYR A 131 8.91 14.80 22.07
CA TYR A 131 9.99 13.98 21.54
C TYR A 131 11.31 14.77 21.55
N ARG A 132 12.37 14.19 22.10
CA ARG A 132 13.73 14.67 21.87
C ARG A 132 14.18 14.19 20.49
N SER A 133 14.35 15.09 19.54
CA SER A 133 14.92 14.81 18.23
C SER A 133 16.29 14.17 18.39
N ARG A 134 16.46 12.91 17.95
CA ARG A 134 17.77 12.41 17.59
C ARG A 134 18.00 12.84 16.14
N SER A 135 18.97 13.68 15.92
CA SER A 135 19.45 14.01 14.58
C SER A 135 19.87 12.72 13.88
N CYS A 136 19.32 12.44 12.71
CA CYS A 136 19.93 11.50 11.79
C CYS A 136 21.27 12.10 11.36
N ALA A 137 22.34 11.71 12.03
CA ALA A 137 23.68 11.98 11.54
C ALA A 137 23.92 11.05 10.35
N ALA A 138 24.42 11.65 9.25
CA ALA A 138 24.79 11.01 8.01
C ALA A 138 25.84 9.91 8.21
#